data_2e60e4f471322b1d700a6c298d3fe70d
#
_entry.id   2e60e4f471322b1d700a6c298d3fe70d
#
_cell.length_a   1.000
_cell.length_b   1.000
_cell.length_c   1.000
_cell.angle_alpha   90.00
_cell.angle_beta   90.00
_cell.angle_gamma   90.00
#
_symmetry.space_group_name_H-M   'P 1'
#
loop_
_entity.id
_entity.type
_entity.pdbx_description
1 polymer ?
#
loop_
_entity_poly.entity_id
_entity_poly.type
_entity_poly.pdbx_seq_one_letter_code
_entity_poly.pdbx_strand_id
1 'polypeptide(L)'
;MSVRPLRASPAGSAGAPHSPWRHVAQAAAALAAGMGVGRFVYTPILPLMHAGAGLSASAGANLATANYVGYLLGALVGILAPAVVRSRALLRASLVVLTGTLAAMPATHDTAVWCALRLLAGVASALIFVIAVSSLLSHLREYPAHLPGWAFGGVGAGIALSGLLVLLLRPVADWRAAWWASAALAAVLAVASWNLRPEEPPTATQATQAIQAAQATGATTVIAATADSSDGPRTHRWFTALFASYTLEGIGYIIAGTFLVAAIEQSSPGPLGGGAWVLVGLAAVPSSALWARLGRRWSRPDLLLAALVVQAVGIALPALIGGAPAALASAVLFGATFIGVSTLALATGAHLEFPRSVALLTAGYSGGQILGPLVVAPLLHHGYQQALILAASVVLVAAVAAAVLRIGFPHHMVVVRATAPVRQPAPTESAADAGSHR
;
A
#
# COMPACT_ATOMS: atom_id res chain seq x y z
N MET A 1 13.67 61.19 35.87
CA MET A 1 12.76 60.15 35.31
C MET A 1 13.60 59.01 34.78
N SER A 2 13.70 57.94 35.53
CA SER A 2 14.53 56.78 35.21
C SER A 2 13.65 55.75 34.47
N VAL A 3 14.00 55.47 33.19
CA VAL A 3 13.31 54.46 32.39
C VAL A 3 13.89 53.08 32.71
N ARG A 4 13.07 52.20 33.30
CA ARG A 4 13.40 50.78 33.56
C ARG A 4 13.39 50.02 32.23
N PRO A 5 14.42 49.21 31.92
CA PRO A 5 14.36 48.32 30.77
C PRO A 5 13.40 47.14 31.03
N LEU A 6 12.50 46.87 30.06
CA LEU A 6 11.62 45.72 30.04
C LEU A 6 12.47 44.44 29.94
N ARG A 7 12.34 43.57 30.94
CA ARG A 7 12.89 42.20 30.92
C ARG A 7 12.19 41.43 29.80
N ALA A 8 12.99 40.99 28.82
CA ALA A 8 12.56 39.99 27.86
C ALA A 8 12.22 38.69 28.59
N SER A 9 11.01 38.19 28.42
CA SER A 9 10.61 36.86 28.86
C SER A 9 11.46 35.79 28.15
N PRO A 10 11.93 34.74 28.86
CA PRO A 10 12.64 33.66 28.18
C PRO A 10 11.68 32.97 27.19
N ALA A 11 12.12 32.92 25.93
CA ALA A 11 11.46 32.14 24.90
C ALA A 11 11.27 30.70 25.40
N GLY A 12 10.02 30.26 25.42
CA GLY A 12 9.67 28.92 25.83
C GLY A 12 10.52 27.91 25.06
N SER A 13 11.05 26.92 25.78
CA SER A 13 11.83 25.82 25.25
C SER A 13 11.05 25.16 24.10
N ALA A 14 11.37 25.52 22.88
CA ALA A 14 10.96 24.77 21.69
C ALA A 14 11.50 23.35 21.90
N GLY A 15 10.60 22.40 22.14
CA GLY A 15 10.93 20.98 22.26
C GLY A 15 11.79 20.58 21.08
N ALA A 16 12.89 19.87 21.37
CA ALA A 16 13.85 19.44 20.36
C ALA A 16 13.07 18.80 19.16
N PRO A 17 13.39 19.17 17.91
CA PRO A 17 12.69 18.65 16.74
C PRO A 17 12.82 17.13 16.76
N HIS A 18 11.69 16.44 16.92
CA HIS A 18 11.66 14.97 16.91
C HIS A 18 12.17 14.51 15.55
N SER A 19 13.25 13.75 15.55
CA SER A 19 13.86 13.20 14.33
C SER A 19 12.78 12.52 13.47
N PRO A 20 12.60 12.90 12.20
CA PRO A 20 11.61 12.28 11.30
C PRO A 20 11.84 10.77 11.13
N TRP A 21 13.07 10.32 11.31
CA TRP A 21 13.45 8.91 11.24
C TRP A 21 12.80 8.04 12.30
N ARG A 22 12.53 8.57 13.50
CA ARG A 22 11.80 7.82 14.53
C ARG A 22 10.37 7.52 14.06
N HIS A 23 9.71 8.49 13.44
CA HIS A 23 8.37 8.30 12.88
C HIS A 23 8.37 7.33 11.70
N VAL A 24 9.35 7.46 10.79
CA VAL A 24 9.59 6.53 9.69
C VAL A 24 9.80 5.10 10.20
N ALA A 25 10.64 4.91 11.21
CA ALA A 25 10.91 3.59 11.79
C ALA A 25 9.66 2.96 12.44
N GLN A 26 8.86 3.75 13.16
CA GLN A 26 7.60 3.27 13.75
C GLN A 26 6.58 2.90 12.68
N ALA A 27 6.44 3.69 11.62
CA ALA A 27 5.57 3.38 10.49
C ALA A 27 6.07 2.14 9.73
N ALA A 28 7.37 2.00 9.51
CA ALA A 28 7.98 0.82 8.90
C ALA A 28 7.71 -0.43 9.74
N ALA A 29 7.83 -0.36 11.07
CA ALA A 29 7.51 -1.47 11.96
C ALA A 29 6.03 -1.86 11.91
N ALA A 30 5.12 -0.88 11.86
CA ALA A 30 3.68 -1.14 11.70
C ALA A 30 3.38 -1.82 10.34
N LEU A 31 3.99 -1.34 9.26
CA LEU A 31 3.84 -1.94 7.92
C LEU A 31 4.48 -3.33 7.85
N ALA A 32 5.62 -3.56 8.52
CA ALA A 32 6.22 -4.87 8.65
C ALA A 32 5.32 -5.84 9.40
N ALA A 33 4.71 -5.42 10.52
CA ALA A 33 3.75 -6.23 11.27
C ALA A 33 2.50 -6.54 10.46
N GLY A 34 1.81 -5.50 9.96
CA GLY A 34 0.52 -5.63 9.28
C GLY A 34 0.61 -6.36 7.95
N MET A 35 1.52 -5.93 7.09
CA MET A 35 1.65 -6.48 5.74
C MET A 35 2.68 -7.60 5.68
N GLY A 36 3.92 -7.33 6.11
CA GLY A 36 5.02 -8.26 5.96
C GLY A 36 4.79 -9.59 6.70
N VAL A 37 4.41 -9.52 7.98
CA VAL A 37 4.13 -10.70 8.79
C VAL A 37 2.66 -11.09 8.67
N GLY A 38 1.72 -10.23 9.05
CA GLY A 38 0.30 -10.56 9.18
C GLY A 38 -0.33 -11.14 7.91
N ARG A 39 0.10 -10.66 6.75
CA ARG A 39 -0.43 -11.08 5.46
C ARG A 39 0.44 -12.13 4.78
N PHE A 40 1.74 -11.88 4.69
CA PHE A 40 2.64 -12.62 3.80
C PHE A 40 3.41 -13.77 4.46
N VAL A 41 3.39 -13.90 5.80
CA VAL A 41 4.02 -15.07 6.47
C VAL A 41 3.33 -16.39 6.10
N TYR A 42 2.08 -16.34 5.68
CA TYR A 42 1.36 -17.52 5.21
C TYR A 42 2.06 -18.23 4.05
N THR A 43 2.66 -17.48 3.14
CA THR A 43 3.34 -18.03 1.96
C THR A 43 4.42 -19.05 2.31
N PRO A 44 5.41 -18.77 3.18
CA PRO A 44 6.41 -19.78 3.57
C PRO A 44 5.89 -20.82 4.57
N ILE A 45 4.78 -20.58 5.28
CA ILE A 45 4.16 -21.56 6.19
C ILE A 45 3.26 -22.53 5.44
N LEU A 46 2.68 -22.16 4.31
CA LEU A 46 1.76 -22.98 3.53
C LEU A 46 2.30 -24.40 3.24
N PRO A 47 3.53 -24.58 2.74
CA PRO A 47 4.09 -25.92 2.53
C PRO A 47 4.21 -26.75 3.82
N LEU A 48 4.52 -26.11 4.95
CA LEU A 48 4.58 -26.79 6.25
C LEU A 48 3.20 -27.26 6.72
N MET A 49 2.14 -26.47 6.45
CA MET A 49 0.76 -26.86 6.75
C MET A 49 0.28 -27.99 5.83
N HIS A 50 0.71 -28.02 4.56
CA HIS A 50 0.44 -29.15 3.67
C HIS A 50 1.07 -30.44 4.22
N ALA A 51 2.33 -30.40 4.60
CA ALA A 51 3.06 -31.56 5.06
C ALA A 51 2.61 -32.02 6.47
N GLY A 52 2.39 -31.08 7.39
CA GLY A 52 2.19 -31.38 8.82
C GLY A 52 0.75 -31.33 9.31
N ALA A 53 -0.13 -30.57 8.64
CA ALA A 53 -1.53 -30.43 9.02
C ALA A 53 -2.52 -31.07 8.04
N GLY A 54 -2.03 -31.65 6.93
CA GLY A 54 -2.88 -32.24 5.89
C GLY A 54 -3.73 -31.22 5.13
N LEU A 55 -3.32 -29.93 5.11
CA LEU A 55 -4.07 -28.87 4.44
C LEU A 55 -4.09 -29.12 2.94
N SER A 56 -5.26 -29.23 2.33
CA SER A 56 -5.37 -29.39 0.87
C SER A 56 -5.00 -28.08 0.14
N ALA A 57 -4.61 -28.17 -1.13
CA ALA A 57 -4.27 -27.01 -1.94
C ALA A 57 -5.46 -26.03 -2.07
N SER A 58 -6.69 -26.55 -2.23
CA SER A 58 -7.92 -25.75 -2.28
C SER A 58 -8.24 -25.08 -0.94
N ALA A 59 -8.08 -25.78 0.18
CA ALA A 59 -8.22 -25.20 1.52
C ALA A 59 -7.16 -24.10 1.73
N GLY A 60 -5.93 -24.31 1.27
CA GLY A 60 -4.88 -23.29 1.27
C GLY A 60 -5.25 -22.02 0.50
N ALA A 61 -5.87 -22.17 -0.68
CA ALA A 61 -6.38 -21.06 -1.46
C ALA A 61 -7.52 -20.32 -0.72
N ASN A 62 -8.42 -21.05 -0.06
CA ASN A 62 -9.51 -20.46 0.73
C ASN A 62 -8.98 -19.63 1.91
N LEU A 63 -7.95 -20.10 2.61
CA LEU A 63 -7.31 -19.36 3.71
C LEU A 63 -6.69 -18.04 3.20
N ALA A 64 -6.05 -18.06 2.04
CA ALA A 64 -5.54 -16.86 1.40
C ALA A 64 -6.68 -15.90 1.02
N THR A 65 -7.71 -16.39 0.35
CA THR A 65 -8.90 -15.62 -0.03
C THR A 65 -9.56 -14.98 1.19
N ALA A 66 -9.74 -15.71 2.28
CA ALA A 66 -10.31 -15.16 3.52
C ALA A 66 -9.52 -13.96 4.04
N ASN A 67 -8.19 -14.03 4.01
CA ASN A 67 -7.35 -12.90 4.39
C ASN A 67 -7.54 -11.68 3.47
N TYR A 68 -7.67 -11.89 2.16
CA TYR A 68 -7.85 -10.79 1.19
C TYR A 68 -9.24 -10.16 1.28
N VAL A 69 -10.28 -10.96 1.54
CA VAL A 69 -11.62 -10.46 1.86
C VAL A 69 -11.57 -9.60 3.13
N GLY A 70 -10.94 -10.09 4.18
CA GLY A 70 -10.74 -9.33 5.41
C GLY A 70 -10.00 -8.02 5.16
N TYR A 71 -8.95 -8.05 4.33
CA TYR A 71 -8.19 -6.85 3.97
C TYR A 71 -9.06 -5.82 3.24
N LEU A 72 -9.88 -6.25 2.30
CA LEU A 72 -10.84 -5.35 1.62
C LEU A 72 -11.81 -4.74 2.62
N LEU A 73 -12.40 -5.55 3.54
CA LEU A 73 -13.31 -5.04 4.56
C LEU A 73 -12.64 -3.98 5.46
N GLY A 74 -11.42 -4.25 5.93
CA GLY A 74 -10.66 -3.29 6.75
C GLY A 74 -10.31 -2.01 5.98
N ALA A 75 -9.98 -2.12 4.69
CA ALA A 75 -9.72 -0.96 3.83
C ALA A 75 -10.99 -0.12 3.61
N LEU A 76 -12.16 -0.75 3.44
CA LEU A 76 -13.45 -0.06 3.35
C LEU A 76 -13.77 0.72 4.62
N VAL A 77 -13.47 0.19 5.81
CA VAL A 77 -13.59 0.94 7.06
C VAL A 77 -12.75 2.21 7.02
N GLY A 78 -11.53 2.15 6.48
CA GLY A 78 -10.67 3.31 6.30
C GLY A 78 -11.27 4.39 5.41
N ILE A 79 -12.00 4.00 4.36
CA ILE A 79 -12.64 4.90 3.40
C ILE A 79 -13.94 5.48 3.98
N LEU A 80 -14.77 4.65 4.60
CA LEU A 80 -16.12 5.03 5.06
C LEU A 80 -16.11 5.75 6.42
N ALA A 81 -15.11 5.47 7.26
CA ALA A 81 -15.00 6.03 8.60
C ALA A 81 -13.62 6.63 8.89
N PRO A 82 -13.20 7.68 8.17
CA PRO A 82 -11.85 8.26 8.28
C PRO A 82 -11.55 8.81 9.69
N ALA A 83 -12.56 9.20 10.46
CA ALA A 83 -12.38 9.61 11.86
C ALA A 83 -11.94 8.44 12.76
N VAL A 84 -12.43 7.23 12.51
CA VAL A 84 -12.10 6.03 13.29
C VAL A 84 -10.66 5.60 13.07
N VAL A 85 -10.15 5.69 11.84
CA VAL A 85 -8.75 5.33 11.52
C VAL A 85 -7.71 6.33 12.04
N ARG A 86 -8.13 7.46 12.59
CA ARG A 86 -7.25 8.40 13.31
C ARG A 86 -7.04 8.03 14.78
N SER A 87 -7.65 6.94 15.24
CA SER A 87 -7.58 6.49 16.63
C SER A 87 -6.32 5.66 16.93
N ARG A 88 -5.56 6.07 17.94
CA ARG A 88 -4.46 5.27 18.51
C ARG A 88 -4.95 3.95 19.09
N ALA A 89 -6.15 3.97 19.69
CA ALA A 89 -6.75 2.79 20.28
C ALA A 89 -7.03 1.75 19.18
N LEU A 90 -7.54 2.17 18.02
CA LEU A 90 -7.78 1.29 16.88
C LEU A 90 -6.48 0.68 16.34
N LEU A 91 -5.40 1.47 16.19
CA LEU A 91 -4.10 0.94 15.79
C LEU A 91 -3.62 -0.15 16.74
N ARG A 92 -3.64 0.14 18.05
CA ARG A 92 -3.20 -0.82 19.07
C ARG A 92 -4.09 -2.06 19.13
N ALA A 93 -5.40 -1.88 19.06
CA ALA A 93 -6.35 -3.01 18.97
C ALA A 93 -6.08 -3.87 17.73
N SER A 94 -5.85 -3.26 16.57
CA SER A 94 -5.53 -3.98 15.34
C SER A 94 -4.19 -4.75 15.45
N LEU A 95 -3.17 -4.17 16.08
CA LEU A 95 -1.89 -4.87 16.33
C LEU A 95 -2.06 -6.06 17.28
N VAL A 96 -2.86 -5.91 18.35
CA VAL A 96 -3.18 -6.99 19.29
C VAL A 96 -3.99 -8.08 18.61
N VAL A 97 -5.04 -7.72 17.87
CA VAL A 97 -5.88 -8.68 17.13
C VAL A 97 -5.04 -9.44 16.11
N LEU A 98 -4.19 -8.76 15.34
CA LEU A 98 -3.30 -9.40 14.38
C LEU A 98 -2.41 -10.44 15.05
N THR A 99 -1.71 -10.05 16.12
CA THR A 99 -0.83 -10.95 16.89
C THR A 99 -1.61 -12.13 17.46
N GLY A 100 -2.78 -11.86 18.05
CA GLY A 100 -3.65 -12.89 18.61
C GLY A 100 -4.17 -13.88 17.58
N THR A 101 -4.55 -13.43 16.38
CA THR A 101 -4.98 -14.33 15.30
C THR A 101 -3.85 -15.24 14.82
N LEU A 102 -2.61 -14.73 14.70
CA LEU A 102 -1.45 -15.55 14.35
C LEU A 102 -1.16 -16.60 15.45
N ALA A 103 -1.22 -16.19 16.72
CA ALA A 103 -1.01 -17.09 17.86
C ALA A 103 -2.10 -18.17 17.98
N ALA A 104 -3.31 -17.88 17.51
CA ALA A 104 -4.44 -18.81 17.55
C ALA A 104 -4.42 -19.85 16.42
N MET A 105 -3.70 -19.62 15.32
CA MET A 105 -3.65 -20.58 14.19
C MET A 105 -3.26 -22.01 14.61
N PRO A 106 -2.27 -22.22 15.49
CA PRO A 106 -1.87 -23.55 15.94
C PRO A 106 -2.87 -24.28 16.83
N ALA A 107 -3.87 -23.57 17.37
CA ALA A 107 -4.79 -24.13 18.36
C ALA A 107 -5.87 -25.05 17.76
N THR A 108 -5.99 -25.14 16.44
CA THR A 108 -7.03 -25.88 15.73
C THR A 108 -6.49 -26.58 14.49
N HIS A 109 -7.28 -27.53 13.96
CA HIS A 109 -7.14 -28.12 12.63
C HIS A 109 -8.38 -27.84 11.76
N ASP A 110 -9.34 -27.08 12.27
CA ASP A 110 -10.57 -26.76 11.56
C ASP A 110 -10.32 -25.65 10.51
N THR A 111 -10.57 -25.96 9.26
CA THR A 111 -10.38 -25.05 8.13
C THR A 111 -11.29 -23.81 8.23
N ALA A 112 -12.49 -23.93 8.75
CA ALA A 112 -13.40 -22.79 8.90
C ALA A 112 -12.90 -21.81 9.96
N VAL A 113 -12.37 -22.33 11.07
CA VAL A 113 -11.73 -21.51 12.11
C VAL A 113 -10.46 -20.84 11.56
N TRP A 114 -9.65 -21.55 10.80
CA TRP A 114 -8.48 -20.94 10.12
C TRP A 114 -8.90 -19.84 9.16
N CYS A 115 -9.97 -20.03 8.35
CA CYS A 115 -10.49 -18.97 7.47
C CYS A 115 -10.96 -17.75 8.28
N ALA A 116 -11.66 -17.95 9.40
CA ALA A 116 -12.11 -16.86 10.27
C ALA A 116 -10.91 -16.08 10.86
N LEU A 117 -9.89 -16.80 11.36
CA LEU A 117 -8.65 -16.16 11.86
C LEU A 117 -7.92 -15.40 10.76
N ARG A 118 -7.81 -15.95 9.55
CA ARG A 118 -7.19 -15.28 8.40
C ARG A 118 -7.99 -14.05 7.95
N LEU A 119 -9.33 -14.10 8.00
CA LEU A 119 -10.19 -12.96 7.71
C LEU A 119 -9.97 -11.83 8.72
N LEU A 120 -9.97 -12.14 10.02
CA LEU A 120 -9.69 -11.16 11.07
C LEU A 120 -8.29 -10.57 10.97
N ALA A 121 -7.29 -11.41 10.68
CA ALA A 121 -5.92 -10.95 10.41
C ALA A 121 -5.88 -9.99 9.22
N GLY A 122 -6.66 -10.25 8.17
CA GLY A 122 -6.80 -9.39 7.00
C GLY A 122 -7.37 -8.01 7.37
N VAL A 123 -8.48 -7.98 8.12
CA VAL A 123 -9.08 -6.72 8.62
C VAL A 123 -8.06 -5.92 9.43
N ALA A 124 -7.40 -6.56 10.39
CA ALA A 124 -6.40 -5.92 11.23
C ALA A 124 -5.21 -5.39 10.40
N SER A 125 -4.72 -6.18 9.43
CA SER A 125 -3.64 -5.77 8.52
C SER A 125 -3.99 -4.52 7.73
N ALA A 126 -5.22 -4.43 7.19
CA ALA A 126 -5.67 -3.28 6.43
C ALA A 126 -5.79 -2.03 7.30
N LEU A 127 -6.34 -2.15 8.50
CA LEU A 127 -6.45 -1.03 9.45
C LEU A 127 -5.06 -0.52 9.86
N ILE A 128 -4.12 -1.40 10.18
CA ILE A 128 -2.73 -1.04 10.47
C ILE A 128 -2.12 -0.29 9.27
N PHE A 129 -2.30 -0.82 8.05
CA PHE A 129 -1.78 -0.21 6.83
C PHE A 129 -2.34 1.20 6.62
N VAL A 130 -3.66 1.36 6.65
CA VAL A 130 -4.32 2.66 6.43
C VAL A 130 -3.86 3.68 7.47
N ILE A 131 -3.82 3.30 8.76
CA ILE A 131 -3.41 4.20 9.84
C ILE A 131 -1.93 4.58 9.71
N ALA A 132 -1.06 3.61 9.44
CA ALA A 132 0.38 3.86 9.30
C ALA A 132 0.70 4.75 8.11
N VAL A 133 0.04 4.52 6.95
CA VAL A 133 0.25 5.32 5.74
C VAL A 133 -0.32 6.73 5.89
N SER A 134 -1.52 6.90 6.44
CA SER A 134 -2.09 8.22 6.74
C SER A 134 -1.19 9.01 7.66
N SER A 135 -0.75 8.39 8.76
CA SER A 135 0.18 8.97 9.71
C SER A 135 1.49 9.41 9.07
N LEU A 136 2.07 8.54 8.24
CA LEU A 136 3.32 8.80 7.53
C LEU A 136 3.20 10.00 6.58
N LEU A 137 2.15 10.03 5.76
CA LEU A 137 1.94 11.08 4.77
C LEU A 137 1.62 12.42 5.40
N SER A 138 0.89 12.45 6.53
CA SER A 138 0.56 13.69 7.23
C SER A 138 1.77 14.29 7.92
N HIS A 139 2.58 13.48 8.63
CA HIS A 139 3.73 13.98 9.37
C HIS A 139 4.96 14.30 8.50
N LEU A 140 5.05 13.74 7.29
CA LEU A 140 6.19 13.94 6.40
C LEU A 140 5.88 14.87 5.22
N ARG A 141 4.81 15.63 5.24
CA ARG A 141 4.44 16.58 4.15
C ARG A 141 5.54 17.60 3.83
N GLU A 142 6.24 18.08 4.85
CA GLU A 142 7.29 19.10 4.74
C GLU A 142 8.70 18.51 4.59
N TYR A 143 8.80 17.18 4.60
CA TYR A 143 10.09 16.48 4.51
C TYR A 143 10.35 15.95 3.09
N PRO A 144 11.61 15.61 2.76
CA PRO A 144 11.97 15.09 1.45
C PRO A 144 11.15 13.86 1.05
N ALA A 145 10.68 13.83 -0.21
CA ALA A 145 9.76 12.81 -0.74
C ALA A 145 10.30 11.36 -0.71
N HIS A 146 11.58 11.13 -0.43
CA HIS A 146 12.15 9.79 -0.31
C HIS A 146 11.88 9.13 1.05
N LEU A 147 11.58 9.91 2.11
CA LEU A 147 11.36 9.37 3.46
C LEU A 147 10.15 8.44 3.56
N PRO A 148 8.96 8.76 3.00
CA PRO A 148 7.86 7.80 2.94
C PRO A 148 8.24 6.47 2.27
N GLY A 149 9.07 6.51 1.23
CA GLY A 149 9.54 5.30 0.54
C GLY A 149 10.28 4.33 1.46
N TRP A 150 11.08 4.83 2.39
CA TRP A 150 11.76 3.99 3.39
C TRP A 150 10.80 3.32 4.37
N ALA A 151 9.73 3.99 4.77
CA ALA A 151 8.71 3.36 5.61
C ALA A 151 8.00 2.21 4.87
N PHE A 152 7.70 2.37 3.58
CA PHE A 152 7.15 1.28 2.77
C PHE A 152 8.11 0.10 2.63
N GLY A 153 9.42 0.32 2.72
CA GLY A 153 10.43 -0.74 2.83
C GLY A 153 10.19 -1.67 4.02
N GLY A 154 9.46 -1.21 5.05
CA GLY A 154 9.01 -2.04 6.18
C GLY A 154 8.21 -3.27 5.75
N VAL A 155 7.39 -3.17 4.69
CA VAL A 155 6.67 -4.34 4.14
C VAL A 155 7.66 -5.41 3.70
N GLY A 156 8.66 -5.03 2.89
CA GLY A 156 9.71 -5.93 2.44
C GLY A 156 10.54 -6.51 3.58
N ALA A 157 10.91 -5.67 4.55
CA ALA A 157 11.62 -6.12 5.76
C ALA A 157 10.80 -7.16 6.55
N GLY A 158 9.49 -6.94 6.72
CA GLY A 158 8.61 -7.90 7.38
C GLY A 158 8.50 -9.23 6.62
N ILE A 159 8.43 -9.19 5.28
CA ILE A 159 8.46 -10.37 4.42
C ILE A 159 9.80 -11.13 4.60
N ALA A 160 10.93 -10.41 4.54
CA ALA A 160 12.24 -11.02 4.71
C ALA A 160 12.43 -11.65 6.11
N LEU A 161 12.04 -10.92 7.17
CA LEU A 161 12.14 -11.41 8.54
C LEU A 161 11.25 -12.62 8.78
N SER A 162 10.01 -12.61 8.31
CA SER A 162 9.09 -13.74 8.46
C SER A 162 9.54 -14.94 7.63
N GLY A 163 10.05 -14.73 6.42
CA GLY A 163 10.63 -15.76 5.59
C GLY A 163 11.87 -16.40 6.22
N LEU A 164 12.78 -15.57 6.74
CA LEU A 164 13.97 -16.03 7.44
C LEU A 164 13.62 -16.84 8.70
N LEU A 165 12.65 -16.35 9.47
CA LEU A 165 12.16 -17.04 10.67
C LEU A 165 11.67 -18.44 10.34
N VAL A 166 10.80 -18.59 9.32
CA VAL A 166 10.26 -19.89 8.90
C VAL A 166 11.37 -20.77 8.33
N LEU A 167 12.28 -20.21 7.53
CA LEU A 167 13.43 -20.92 6.98
C LEU A 167 14.33 -21.55 8.07
N LEU A 168 14.63 -20.78 9.13
CA LEU A 168 15.46 -21.24 10.24
C LEU A 168 14.74 -22.27 11.11
N LEU A 169 13.43 -22.17 11.27
CA LEU A 169 12.65 -23.12 12.08
C LEU A 169 12.36 -24.43 11.35
N ARG A 170 12.32 -24.43 10.03
CA ARG A 170 11.94 -25.59 9.21
C ARG A 170 12.64 -26.91 9.57
N PRO A 171 13.98 -26.96 9.85
CA PRO A 171 14.66 -28.20 10.16
C PRO A 171 14.36 -28.77 11.54
N VAL A 172 13.87 -27.95 12.48
CA VAL A 172 13.78 -28.27 13.91
C VAL A 172 12.37 -28.16 14.48
N ALA A 173 11.41 -27.63 13.72
CA ALA A 173 10.10 -27.29 14.24
C ALA A 173 9.00 -27.55 13.19
N ASP A 174 7.79 -27.74 13.67
CA ASP A 174 6.59 -27.95 12.87
C ASP A 174 5.90 -26.63 12.44
N TRP A 175 4.80 -26.74 11.69
CA TRP A 175 4.00 -25.62 11.26
C TRP A 175 3.40 -24.80 12.42
N ARG A 176 3.16 -25.41 13.58
CA ARG A 176 2.64 -24.73 14.77
C ARG A 176 3.67 -23.79 15.36
N ALA A 177 4.91 -24.26 15.49
CA ALA A 177 6.01 -23.43 15.97
C ALA A 177 6.27 -22.25 15.01
N ALA A 178 6.14 -22.45 13.69
CA ALA A 178 6.25 -21.37 12.71
C ALA A 178 5.18 -20.28 12.92
N TRP A 179 3.93 -20.65 13.24
CA TRP A 179 2.89 -19.68 13.56
C TRP A 179 3.15 -18.95 14.88
N TRP A 180 3.53 -19.65 15.95
CA TRP A 180 3.84 -19.00 17.23
C TRP A 180 5.03 -18.07 17.13
N ALA A 181 6.08 -18.47 16.45
CA ALA A 181 7.24 -17.61 16.21
C ALA A 181 6.87 -16.37 15.37
N SER A 182 5.98 -16.54 14.40
CA SER A 182 5.43 -15.42 13.61
C SER A 182 4.59 -14.46 14.47
N ALA A 183 3.81 -14.98 15.41
CA ALA A 183 3.08 -14.18 16.39
C ALA A 183 4.03 -13.41 17.31
N ALA A 184 5.12 -14.05 17.78
CA ALA A 184 6.15 -13.39 18.58
C ALA A 184 6.84 -12.27 17.79
N LEU A 185 7.19 -12.50 16.51
CA LEU A 185 7.74 -11.46 15.64
C LEU A 185 6.75 -10.30 15.45
N ALA A 186 5.47 -10.62 15.21
CA ALA A 186 4.42 -9.59 15.11
C ALA A 186 4.28 -8.79 16.40
N ALA A 187 4.38 -9.43 17.57
CA ALA A 187 4.35 -8.76 18.88
C ALA A 187 5.52 -7.78 19.05
N VAL A 188 6.74 -8.19 18.68
CA VAL A 188 7.93 -7.32 18.74
C VAL A 188 7.74 -6.09 17.85
N LEU A 189 7.26 -6.29 16.61
CA LEU A 189 6.98 -5.19 15.67
C LEU A 189 5.82 -4.31 16.17
N ALA A 190 4.81 -4.90 16.81
CA ALA A 190 3.71 -4.17 17.44
C ALA A 190 4.22 -3.26 18.57
N VAL A 191 5.11 -3.74 19.43
CA VAL A 191 5.75 -2.92 20.48
C VAL A 191 6.57 -1.80 19.85
N ALA A 192 7.36 -2.08 18.80
CA ALA A 192 8.15 -1.07 18.09
C ALA A 192 7.28 0.04 17.47
N SER A 193 6.06 -0.29 17.01
CA SER A 193 5.11 0.65 16.42
C SER A 193 4.07 1.22 17.39
N TRP A 194 4.07 0.81 18.67
CA TRP A 194 3.02 1.11 19.65
C TRP A 194 2.77 2.60 19.87
N ASN A 195 3.80 3.41 19.70
CA ASN A 195 3.77 4.86 19.88
C ASN A 195 3.62 5.63 18.57
N LEU A 196 3.33 4.96 17.45
CA LEU A 196 3.01 5.63 16.19
C LEU A 196 1.81 6.55 16.42
N ARG A 197 1.95 7.81 16.02
CA ARG A 197 0.91 8.82 16.16
C ARG A 197 0.07 8.83 14.88
N PRO A 198 -1.22 8.50 14.94
CA PRO A 198 -2.12 8.72 13.81
C PRO A 198 -2.21 10.20 13.47
N GLU A 199 -2.73 10.52 12.29
CA GLU A 199 -3.00 11.90 11.88
C GLU A 199 -3.90 12.58 12.90
N GLU A 200 -3.48 13.75 13.41
CA GLU A 200 -4.33 14.56 14.28
C GLU A 200 -5.32 15.35 13.41
N PRO A 201 -6.61 15.45 13.81
CA PRO A 201 -7.53 16.36 13.14
C PRO A 201 -6.95 17.78 13.23
N PRO A 202 -7.07 18.61 12.18
CA PRO A 202 -6.69 20.02 12.29
C PRO A 202 -7.42 20.64 13.47
N THR A 203 -6.69 21.29 14.35
CA THR A 203 -7.31 22.02 15.47
C THR A 203 -8.27 23.05 14.92
N ALA A 204 -9.34 23.38 15.67
CA ALA A 204 -10.33 24.38 15.23
C ALA A 204 -9.65 25.69 14.80
N THR A 205 -8.56 26.09 15.45
CA THR A 205 -7.75 27.25 15.08
C THR A 205 -7.05 27.09 13.73
N GLN A 206 -6.49 25.90 13.43
CA GLN A 206 -5.85 25.62 12.15
C GLN A 206 -6.88 25.49 11.02
N ALA A 207 -8.05 24.92 11.30
CA ALA A 207 -9.16 24.87 10.35
C ALA A 207 -9.66 26.29 10.04
N THR A 208 -9.80 27.14 11.04
CA THR A 208 -10.20 28.55 10.86
C THR A 208 -9.13 29.32 10.10
N GLN A 209 -7.85 29.13 10.40
CA GLN A 209 -6.75 29.77 9.65
C GLN A 209 -6.67 29.27 8.20
N ALA A 210 -6.89 27.98 7.95
CA ALA A 210 -6.94 27.43 6.60
C ALA A 210 -8.13 27.99 5.81
N ILE A 211 -9.31 28.15 6.43
CA ILE A 211 -10.47 28.78 5.83
C ILE A 211 -10.20 30.27 5.56
N GLN A 212 -9.61 30.99 6.51
CA GLN A 212 -9.24 32.40 6.34
C GLN A 212 -8.17 32.58 5.26
N ALA A 213 -7.15 31.74 5.20
CA ALA A 213 -6.15 31.75 4.15
C ALA A 213 -6.76 31.42 2.76
N ALA A 214 -7.67 30.46 2.69
CA ALA A 214 -8.43 30.14 1.48
C ALA A 214 -9.33 31.32 1.04
N GLN A 215 -9.96 32.00 1.98
CA GLN A 215 -10.76 33.19 1.72
C GLN A 215 -9.87 34.36 1.27
N ALA A 216 -8.72 34.57 1.89
CA ALA A 216 -7.78 35.63 1.53
C ALA A 216 -7.15 35.43 0.14
N THR A 217 -7.01 34.18 -0.30
CA THR A 217 -6.46 33.84 -1.63
C THR A 217 -7.52 33.64 -2.71
N GLY A 218 -8.81 33.91 -2.42
CA GLY A 218 -9.90 33.72 -3.37
C GLY A 218 -10.20 32.27 -3.72
N ALA A 219 -9.67 31.32 -2.94
CA ALA A 219 -9.78 29.87 -3.21
C ALA A 219 -11.08 29.24 -2.65
N THR A 220 -12.08 30.04 -2.30
CA THR A 220 -13.33 29.56 -1.63
C THR A 220 -14.29 28.81 -2.56
N THR A 221 -13.90 28.51 -3.80
CA THR A 221 -14.81 27.87 -4.77
C THR A 221 -14.54 26.37 -5.00
N VAL A 222 -13.65 25.72 -4.26
CA VAL A 222 -13.23 24.33 -4.58
C VAL A 222 -14.01 23.26 -3.80
N ILE A 223 -14.75 23.60 -2.73
CA ILE A 223 -15.46 22.58 -1.92
C ILE A 223 -16.93 22.39 -2.36
N ALA A 224 -17.51 23.34 -3.10
CA ALA A 224 -18.90 23.26 -3.53
C ALA A 224 -19.11 22.90 -5.01
N ALA A 225 -18.05 22.76 -5.80
CA ALA A 225 -18.11 22.50 -7.24
C ALA A 225 -17.87 21.05 -7.64
N THR A 226 -18.22 20.06 -6.78
CA THR A 226 -18.18 18.64 -7.15
C THR A 226 -19.53 18.11 -7.67
N ALA A 227 -20.44 18.98 -7.98
CA ALA A 227 -21.64 18.63 -8.73
C ALA A 227 -21.64 19.44 -10.03
N ASP A 228 -21.61 18.74 -11.16
CA ASP A 228 -21.81 19.24 -12.50
C ASP A 228 -20.66 20.04 -13.16
N SER A 229 -19.65 19.33 -13.68
CA SER A 229 -18.97 19.74 -14.88
C SER A 229 -18.76 18.52 -15.80
N SER A 230 -19.71 18.31 -16.69
CA SER A 230 -19.74 17.29 -17.75
C SER A 230 -18.73 17.54 -18.88
N ASP A 231 -17.71 18.35 -18.68
CA ASP A 231 -16.71 18.70 -19.70
C ASP A 231 -15.28 18.59 -19.17
N GLY A 232 -15.01 17.56 -18.33
CA GLY A 232 -13.65 17.16 -18.01
C GLY A 232 -12.97 16.52 -19.21
N PRO A 233 -11.64 16.72 -19.43
CA PRO A 233 -10.94 16.09 -20.55
C PRO A 233 -11.14 14.59 -20.50
N ARG A 234 -11.26 13.99 -21.68
CA ARG A 234 -11.58 12.57 -21.96
C ARG A 234 -10.59 11.60 -21.33
N THR A 235 -10.45 11.60 -19.99
CA THR A 235 -9.52 10.74 -19.26
C THR A 235 -10.04 9.32 -19.05
N HIS A 236 -11.34 9.07 -19.37
CA HIS A 236 -11.98 7.76 -19.19
C HIS A 236 -11.20 6.60 -19.82
N ARG A 237 -10.72 6.76 -21.05
CA ARG A 237 -9.99 5.68 -21.74
C ARG A 237 -8.70 5.29 -21.03
N TRP A 238 -7.94 6.28 -20.56
CA TRP A 238 -6.69 6.02 -19.82
C TRP A 238 -6.96 5.47 -18.45
N PHE A 239 -7.99 6.00 -17.76
CA PHE A 239 -8.38 5.46 -16.47
C PHE A 239 -8.88 4.02 -16.58
N THR A 240 -9.69 3.67 -17.59
CA THR A 240 -10.16 2.31 -17.81
C THR A 240 -9.00 1.36 -18.12
N ALA A 241 -8.03 1.76 -18.94
CA ALA A 241 -6.83 0.97 -19.22
C ALA A 241 -5.99 0.76 -17.95
N LEU A 242 -5.81 1.80 -17.15
CA LEU A 242 -5.10 1.73 -15.88
C LEU A 242 -5.83 0.85 -14.86
N PHE A 243 -7.15 0.99 -14.75
CA PHE A 243 -7.98 0.19 -13.86
C PHE A 243 -7.92 -1.29 -14.22
N ALA A 244 -8.06 -1.62 -15.51
CA ALA A 244 -7.94 -2.99 -15.99
C ALA A 244 -6.54 -3.55 -15.73
N SER A 245 -5.49 -2.79 -16.07
CA SER A 245 -4.10 -3.19 -15.81
C SER A 245 -3.85 -3.49 -14.34
N TYR A 246 -4.26 -2.60 -13.45
CA TYR A 246 -3.98 -2.74 -12.02
C TYR A 246 -4.85 -3.81 -11.34
N THR A 247 -6.09 -4.01 -11.80
CA THR A 247 -6.94 -5.12 -11.33
C THR A 247 -6.39 -6.48 -11.75
N LEU A 248 -5.96 -6.63 -13.01
CA LEU A 248 -5.33 -7.84 -13.52
C LEU A 248 -4.00 -8.13 -12.81
N GLU A 249 -3.20 -7.10 -12.57
CA GLU A 249 -1.98 -7.26 -11.78
C GLU A 249 -2.30 -7.76 -10.37
N GLY A 250 -3.36 -7.24 -9.74
CA GLY A 250 -3.85 -7.73 -8.45
C GLY A 250 -4.16 -9.22 -8.45
N ILE A 251 -4.73 -9.76 -9.53
CA ILE A 251 -4.98 -11.21 -9.70
C ILE A 251 -3.66 -11.97 -9.83
N GLY A 252 -2.81 -11.59 -10.78
CA GLY A 252 -1.59 -12.34 -11.09
C GLY A 252 -0.55 -12.28 -9.99
N TYR A 253 -0.31 -11.09 -9.46
CA TYR A 253 0.62 -10.86 -8.35
C TYR A 253 0.26 -11.69 -7.12
N ILE A 254 -1.01 -11.75 -6.75
CA ILE A 254 -1.40 -12.43 -5.51
C ILE A 254 -1.35 -13.96 -5.62
N ILE A 255 -1.56 -14.51 -6.80
CA ILE A 255 -1.33 -15.93 -7.07
C ILE A 255 0.15 -16.25 -6.81
N ALA A 256 1.06 -15.47 -7.39
CA ALA A 256 2.49 -15.64 -7.15
C ALA A 256 2.84 -15.39 -5.68
N GLY A 257 2.37 -14.31 -5.08
CA GLY A 257 2.59 -13.98 -3.68
C GLY A 257 2.09 -15.03 -2.68
N THR A 258 1.15 -15.87 -3.09
CA THR A 258 0.61 -16.95 -2.25
C THR A 258 1.34 -18.28 -2.50
N PHE A 259 1.61 -18.62 -3.75
CA PHE A 259 2.00 -19.99 -4.15
C PHE A 259 3.44 -20.11 -4.63
N LEU A 260 4.22 -19.02 -4.74
CA LEU A 260 5.60 -19.06 -5.25
C LEU A 260 6.48 -20.04 -4.46
N VAL A 261 6.43 -19.98 -3.12
CA VAL A 261 7.24 -20.87 -2.28
C VAL A 261 6.82 -22.31 -2.47
N ALA A 262 5.51 -22.59 -2.48
CA ALA A 262 5.00 -23.93 -2.70
C ALA A 262 5.38 -24.49 -4.09
N ALA A 263 5.37 -23.65 -5.13
CA ALA A 263 5.78 -24.03 -6.47
C ALA A 263 7.28 -24.35 -6.57
N ILE A 264 8.12 -23.56 -5.91
CA ILE A 264 9.56 -23.81 -5.86
C ILE A 264 9.85 -25.09 -5.08
N GLU A 265 9.20 -25.31 -3.94
CA GLU A 265 9.39 -26.52 -3.13
C GLU A 265 8.87 -27.79 -3.80
N GLN A 266 7.83 -27.67 -4.62
CA GLN A 266 7.33 -28.81 -5.41
C GLN A 266 8.37 -29.28 -6.45
N SER A 267 9.12 -28.36 -7.06
CA SER A 267 10.15 -28.68 -8.05
C SER A 267 11.54 -28.93 -7.45
N SER A 268 11.82 -28.31 -6.32
CA SER A 268 13.11 -28.37 -5.62
C SER A 268 12.88 -28.44 -4.11
N PRO A 269 12.58 -29.61 -3.55
CA PRO A 269 12.37 -29.78 -2.12
C PRO A 269 13.57 -29.31 -1.31
N GLY A 270 13.30 -28.58 -0.20
CA GLY A 270 14.37 -28.11 0.67
C GLY A 270 14.26 -26.61 1.02
N PRO A 271 15.36 -25.96 1.41
CA PRO A 271 15.35 -24.58 1.92
C PRO A 271 15.19 -23.52 0.82
N LEU A 272 15.23 -23.93 -0.46
CA LEU A 272 15.27 -23.00 -1.61
C LEU A 272 14.01 -22.10 -1.66
N GLY A 273 12.82 -22.66 -1.44
CA GLY A 273 11.58 -21.91 -1.44
C GLY A 273 11.54 -20.83 -0.35
N GLY A 274 11.90 -21.20 0.88
CA GLY A 274 12.01 -20.26 1.99
C GLY A 274 13.09 -19.19 1.76
N GLY A 275 14.26 -19.58 1.23
CA GLY A 275 15.33 -18.65 0.85
C GLY A 275 14.93 -17.68 -0.25
N ALA A 276 14.19 -18.15 -1.25
CA ALA A 276 13.62 -17.29 -2.30
C ALA A 276 12.65 -16.27 -1.70
N TRP A 277 11.83 -16.66 -0.72
CA TRP A 277 10.92 -15.72 -0.06
C TRP A 277 11.64 -14.63 0.75
N VAL A 278 12.75 -14.96 1.40
CA VAL A 278 13.64 -13.97 2.04
C VAL A 278 14.12 -12.95 1.00
N LEU A 279 14.57 -13.43 -0.18
CA LEU A 279 15.02 -12.56 -1.26
C LEU A 279 13.89 -11.68 -1.83
N VAL A 280 12.66 -12.19 -1.94
CA VAL A 280 11.48 -11.36 -2.29
C VAL A 280 11.38 -10.19 -1.33
N GLY A 281 11.45 -10.44 -0.03
CA GLY A 281 11.38 -9.39 0.98
C GLY A 281 12.54 -8.39 0.87
N LEU A 282 13.77 -8.86 0.74
CA LEU A 282 14.96 -8.00 0.61
C LEU A 282 14.90 -7.14 -0.65
N ALA A 283 14.47 -7.69 -1.79
CA ALA A 283 14.32 -6.94 -3.03
C ALA A 283 13.16 -5.93 -2.96
N ALA A 284 12.13 -6.20 -2.16
CA ALA A 284 11.00 -5.30 -1.95
C ALA A 284 11.36 -4.07 -1.10
N VAL A 285 12.35 -4.16 -0.19
CA VAL A 285 12.79 -3.02 0.64
C VAL A 285 13.11 -1.77 -0.19
N PRO A 286 14.00 -1.80 -1.19
CA PRO A 286 14.33 -0.65 -2.01
C PRO A 286 13.34 -0.38 -3.15
N SER A 287 12.37 -1.27 -3.40
CA SER A 287 11.48 -1.24 -4.57
C SER A 287 10.81 0.12 -4.76
N SER A 288 10.12 0.63 -3.74
CA SER A 288 9.42 1.92 -3.83
C SER A 288 10.37 3.09 -4.14
N ALA A 289 11.54 3.13 -3.51
CA ALA A 289 12.55 4.16 -3.75
C ALA A 289 13.18 4.04 -5.16
N LEU A 290 13.41 2.82 -5.63
CA LEU A 290 13.94 2.54 -6.97
C LEU A 290 13.00 3.08 -8.06
N TRP A 291 11.72 2.71 -8.00
CA TRP A 291 10.74 3.13 -9.00
C TRP A 291 10.45 4.63 -8.93
N ALA A 292 10.43 5.23 -7.73
CA ALA A 292 10.34 6.69 -7.59
C ALA A 292 11.55 7.43 -8.20
N ARG A 293 12.77 6.87 -8.11
CA ARG A 293 13.98 7.43 -8.74
C ARG A 293 13.92 7.31 -10.26
N LEU A 294 13.48 6.18 -10.78
CA LEU A 294 13.29 5.97 -12.23
C LEU A 294 12.23 6.92 -12.79
N GLY A 295 11.18 7.22 -12.03
CA GLY A 295 10.11 8.14 -12.39
C GLY A 295 10.56 9.59 -12.63
N ARG A 296 11.79 9.94 -12.28
CA ARG A 296 12.39 11.25 -12.64
C ARG A 296 12.89 11.32 -14.08
N ARG A 297 13.12 10.18 -14.73
CA ARG A 297 13.68 10.10 -16.09
C ARG A 297 12.70 9.52 -17.12
N TRP A 298 11.74 8.71 -16.67
CA TRP A 298 10.85 7.94 -17.52
C TRP A 298 9.40 8.27 -17.20
N SER A 299 8.52 8.17 -18.18
CA SER A 299 7.10 8.41 -17.97
C SER A 299 6.48 7.33 -17.06
N ARG A 300 5.43 7.68 -16.30
CA ARG A 300 4.74 6.72 -15.43
C ARG A 300 4.17 5.51 -16.19
N PRO A 301 3.50 5.68 -17.37
CA PRO A 301 3.04 4.54 -18.15
C PRO A 301 4.16 3.62 -18.66
N ASP A 302 5.32 4.19 -19.03
CA ASP A 302 6.46 3.39 -19.48
C ASP A 302 7.03 2.55 -18.33
N LEU A 303 7.15 3.14 -17.15
CA LEU A 303 7.62 2.44 -15.95
C LEU A 303 6.63 1.38 -15.49
N LEU A 304 5.33 1.65 -15.56
CA LEU A 304 4.29 0.67 -15.23
C LEU A 304 4.37 -0.55 -16.15
N LEU A 305 4.48 -0.30 -17.46
CA LEU A 305 4.68 -1.37 -18.46
C LEU A 305 5.95 -2.17 -18.18
N ALA A 306 7.09 -1.50 -17.97
CA ALA A 306 8.35 -2.16 -17.69
C ALA A 306 8.30 -3.00 -16.40
N ALA A 307 7.71 -2.46 -15.34
CA ALA A 307 7.55 -3.17 -14.08
C ALA A 307 6.69 -4.43 -14.22
N LEU A 308 5.57 -4.34 -14.96
CA LEU A 308 4.68 -5.48 -15.21
C LEU A 308 5.35 -6.57 -16.06
N VAL A 309 6.11 -6.19 -17.10
CA VAL A 309 6.86 -7.16 -17.90
C VAL A 309 7.92 -7.86 -17.07
N VAL A 310 8.70 -7.12 -16.29
CA VAL A 310 9.72 -7.68 -15.39
C VAL A 310 9.07 -8.60 -14.35
N GLN A 311 7.93 -8.21 -13.80
CA GLN A 311 7.17 -9.02 -12.84
C GLN A 311 6.65 -10.31 -13.47
N ALA A 312 6.07 -10.24 -14.68
CA ALA A 312 5.58 -11.41 -15.38
C ALA A 312 6.70 -12.41 -15.68
N VAL A 313 7.86 -11.93 -16.15
CA VAL A 313 9.05 -12.76 -16.35
C VAL A 313 9.49 -13.39 -15.03
N GLY A 314 9.57 -12.59 -13.95
CA GLY A 314 9.93 -13.10 -12.64
C GLY A 314 9.01 -14.22 -12.16
N ILE A 315 7.68 -14.07 -12.34
CA ILE A 315 6.69 -15.09 -11.95
C ILE A 315 6.82 -16.37 -12.80
N ALA A 316 7.10 -16.23 -14.11
CA ALA A 316 7.17 -17.35 -15.03
C ALA A 316 8.44 -18.23 -14.84
N LEU A 317 9.56 -17.62 -14.42
CA LEU A 317 10.87 -18.29 -14.38
C LEU A 317 10.87 -19.65 -13.66
N PRO A 318 10.33 -19.79 -12.43
CA PRO A 318 10.38 -21.07 -11.71
C PRO A 318 9.54 -22.16 -12.39
N ALA A 319 8.49 -21.77 -13.11
CA ALA A 319 7.60 -22.70 -13.80
C ALA A 319 8.14 -23.16 -15.15
N LEU A 320 8.89 -22.31 -15.86
CA LEU A 320 9.38 -22.58 -17.22
C LEU A 320 10.78 -23.19 -17.24
N ILE A 321 11.69 -22.72 -16.38
CA ILE A 321 13.11 -23.14 -16.40
C ILE A 321 13.40 -24.08 -15.25
N GLY A 322 12.82 -23.82 -14.07
CA GLY A 322 13.10 -24.56 -12.84
C GLY A 322 14.50 -24.31 -12.26
N GLY A 323 14.83 -25.01 -11.18
CA GLY A 323 16.13 -24.95 -10.52
C GLY A 323 16.39 -23.69 -9.69
N ALA A 324 17.50 -23.71 -8.93
CA ALA A 324 17.85 -22.66 -7.98
C ALA A 324 18.09 -21.29 -8.64
N PRO A 325 18.81 -21.17 -9.76
CA PRO A 325 19.03 -19.84 -10.38
C PRO A 325 17.72 -19.18 -10.81
N ALA A 326 16.78 -19.94 -11.38
CA ALA A 326 15.48 -19.43 -11.81
C ALA A 326 14.63 -18.98 -10.61
N ALA A 327 14.63 -19.77 -9.51
CA ALA A 327 13.93 -19.43 -8.28
C ALA A 327 14.47 -18.15 -7.63
N LEU A 328 15.79 -17.99 -7.56
CA LEU A 328 16.43 -16.80 -6.99
C LEU A 328 16.21 -15.55 -7.86
N ALA A 329 16.36 -15.69 -9.19
CA ALA A 329 16.06 -14.60 -10.12
C ALA A 329 14.59 -14.18 -10.03
N SER A 330 13.67 -15.15 -10.00
CA SER A 330 12.23 -14.90 -9.77
C SER A 330 11.99 -14.08 -8.53
N ALA A 331 12.58 -14.47 -7.40
CA ALA A 331 12.41 -13.80 -6.13
C ALA A 331 12.85 -12.33 -6.19
N VAL A 332 13.99 -12.05 -6.81
CA VAL A 332 14.50 -10.68 -6.96
C VAL A 332 13.58 -9.86 -7.88
N LEU A 333 13.21 -10.38 -9.05
CA LEU A 333 12.38 -9.67 -10.01
C LEU A 333 10.98 -9.41 -9.46
N PHE A 334 10.38 -10.40 -8.83
CA PHE A 334 9.06 -10.27 -8.21
C PHE A 334 9.10 -9.27 -7.03
N GLY A 335 10.05 -9.41 -6.11
CA GLY A 335 10.20 -8.52 -4.96
C GLY A 335 10.47 -7.07 -5.36
N ALA A 336 11.33 -6.85 -6.36
CA ALA A 336 11.68 -5.52 -6.82
C ALA A 336 10.53 -4.79 -7.53
N THR A 337 9.47 -5.47 -7.97
CA THR A 337 8.40 -4.90 -8.80
C THR A 337 7.07 -4.73 -8.08
N PHE A 338 6.68 -5.62 -7.18
CA PHE A 338 5.29 -5.64 -6.70
C PHE A 338 4.86 -4.39 -5.92
N ILE A 339 5.71 -3.82 -5.05
CA ILE A 339 5.42 -2.53 -4.39
C ILE A 339 5.51 -1.39 -5.41
N GLY A 340 6.47 -1.49 -6.35
CA GLY A 340 6.67 -0.51 -7.40
C GLY A 340 5.47 -0.35 -8.32
N VAL A 341 4.87 -1.46 -8.78
CA VAL A 341 3.65 -1.43 -9.62
C VAL A 341 2.51 -0.71 -8.91
N SER A 342 2.27 -1.04 -7.62
CA SER A 342 1.22 -0.40 -6.83
C SER A 342 1.44 1.11 -6.70
N THR A 343 2.67 1.55 -6.40
CA THR A 343 2.99 2.99 -6.27
C THR A 343 2.88 3.73 -7.60
N LEU A 344 3.31 3.12 -8.71
CA LEU A 344 3.20 3.69 -10.05
C LEU A 344 1.74 3.81 -10.51
N ALA A 345 0.94 2.75 -10.31
CA ALA A 345 -0.47 2.74 -10.70
C ALA A 345 -1.28 3.80 -9.95
N LEU A 346 -1.13 3.89 -8.62
CA LEU A 346 -1.83 4.88 -7.80
C LEU A 346 -1.39 6.31 -8.13
N ALA A 347 -0.07 6.53 -8.35
CA ALA A 347 0.43 7.84 -8.76
C ALA A 347 -0.04 8.24 -10.16
N THR A 348 -0.21 7.28 -11.07
CA THR A 348 -0.76 7.52 -12.41
C THR A 348 -2.25 7.84 -12.32
N GLY A 349 -3.01 7.12 -11.50
CA GLY A 349 -4.43 7.40 -11.25
C GLY A 349 -4.67 8.80 -10.65
N ALA A 350 -3.84 9.20 -9.69
CA ALA A 350 -3.90 10.55 -9.11
C ALA A 350 -3.57 11.63 -10.16
N HIS A 351 -2.63 11.36 -11.09
CA HIS A 351 -2.28 12.30 -12.16
C HIS A 351 -3.40 12.49 -13.20
N LEU A 352 -4.21 11.47 -13.45
CA LEU A 352 -5.33 11.55 -14.40
C LEU A 352 -6.51 12.40 -13.86
N GLU A 353 -6.49 12.80 -12.59
CA GLU A 353 -7.56 13.60 -11.93
C GLU A 353 -8.97 13.00 -12.13
N PHE A 354 -9.05 11.70 -12.40
CA PHE A 354 -10.33 11.01 -12.54
C PHE A 354 -11.05 10.95 -11.18
N PRO A 355 -12.38 11.21 -11.12
CA PRO A 355 -13.12 11.22 -9.86
C PRO A 355 -12.93 9.91 -9.07
N ARG A 356 -12.50 10.02 -7.81
CA ARG A 356 -12.25 8.88 -6.90
C ARG A 356 -11.26 7.84 -7.44
N SER A 357 -10.34 8.23 -8.32
CA SER A 357 -9.41 7.33 -9.02
C SER A 357 -8.67 6.37 -8.07
N VAL A 358 -8.09 6.89 -6.99
CA VAL A 358 -7.34 6.09 -6.02
C VAL A 358 -8.24 5.05 -5.32
N ALA A 359 -9.46 5.45 -4.95
CA ALA A 359 -10.42 4.53 -4.30
C ALA A 359 -10.86 3.41 -5.25
N LEU A 360 -11.16 3.74 -6.51
CA LEU A 360 -11.56 2.77 -7.54
C LEU A 360 -10.41 1.81 -7.85
N LEU A 361 -9.19 2.32 -8.05
CA LEU A 361 -8.01 1.49 -8.30
C LEU A 361 -7.75 0.54 -7.13
N THR A 362 -7.85 1.03 -5.89
CA THR A 362 -7.68 0.20 -4.70
C THR A 362 -8.76 -0.88 -4.61
N ALA A 363 -10.01 -0.55 -4.94
CA ALA A 363 -11.12 -1.51 -4.94
C ALA A 363 -10.92 -2.58 -6.03
N GLY A 364 -10.57 -2.18 -7.25
CA GLY A 364 -10.27 -3.11 -8.35
C GLY A 364 -9.12 -4.05 -8.01
N TYR A 365 -8.02 -3.51 -7.49
CA TYR A 365 -6.87 -4.29 -7.05
C TYR A 365 -7.21 -5.27 -5.93
N SER A 366 -7.97 -4.85 -4.92
CA SER A 366 -8.41 -5.73 -3.84
C SER A 366 -9.37 -6.82 -4.33
N GLY A 367 -10.27 -6.47 -5.26
CA GLY A 367 -11.11 -7.46 -5.95
C GLY A 367 -10.28 -8.49 -6.72
N GLY A 368 -9.25 -8.03 -7.43
CA GLY A 368 -8.28 -8.89 -8.10
C GLY A 368 -7.59 -9.86 -7.16
N GLN A 369 -7.17 -9.39 -5.99
CA GLN A 369 -6.52 -10.23 -4.98
C GLN A 369 -7.45 -11.30 -4.40
N ILE A 370 -8.75 -11.02 -4.28
CA ILE A 370 -9.74 -12.01 -3.85
C ILE A 370 -9.94 -13.05 -4.96
N LEU A 371 -10.03 -12.60 -6.21
CA LEU A 371 -10.26 -13.46 -7.35
C LEU A 371 -9.06 -14.38 -7.66
N GLY A 372 -7.83 -13.93 -7.42
CA GLY A 372 -6.62 -14.67 -7.75
C GLY A 372 -6.61 -16.10 -7.25
N PRO A 373 -6.64 -16.36 -5.93
CA PRO A 373 -6.67 -17.72 -5.39
C PRO A 373 -7.89 -18.53 -5.80
N LEU A 374 -9.05 -17.88 -5.99
CA LEU A 374 -10.28 -18.55 -6.42
C LEU A 374 -10.18 -19.07 -7.86
N VAL A 375 -9.66 -18.23 -8.78
CA VAL A 375 -9.51 -18.61 -10.19
C VAL A 375 -8.46 -19.71 -10.37
N VAL A 376 -7.42 -19.70 -9.55
CA VAL A 376 -6.35 -20.71 -9.64
C VAL A 376 -6.67 -22.00 -8.91
N ALA A 377 -7.59 -22.01 -7.97
CA ALA A 377 -7.92 -23.17 -7.13
C ALA A 377 -8.16 -24.48 -7.91
N PRO A 378 -8.90 -24.49 -9.06
CA PRO A 378 -9.07 -25.69 -9.87
C PRO A 378 -7.78 -26.22 -10.49
N LEU A 379 -6.80 -25.35 -10.76
CA LEU A 379 -5.54 -25.72 -11.37
C LEU A 379 -4.54 -26.32 -10.38
N LEU A 380 -4.73 -26.06 -9.08
CA LEU A 380 -3.81 -26.52 -8.03
C LEU A 380 -3.75 -28.05 -7.90
N HIS A 381 -4.77 -28.78 -8.41
CA HIS A 381 -4.75 -30.24 -8.49
C HIS A 381 -3.68 -30.77 -9.45
N HIS A 382 -3.24 -29.97 -10.42
CA HIS A 382 -2.19 -30.31 -11.39
C HIS A 382 -0.82 -29.77 -10.97
N GLY A 383 -0.74 -29.10 -9.82
CA GLY A 383 0.49 -28.55 -9.25
C GLY A 383 0.56 -27.02 -9.31
N TYR A 384 1.46 -26.48 -8.48
CA TYR A 384 1.62 -25.02 -8.33
C TYR A 384 2.31 -24.33 -9.50
N GLN A 385 3.01 -25.07 -10.37
CA GLN A 385 3.65 -24.50 -11.56
C GLN A 385 2.63 -23.92 -12.53
N GLN A 386 1.49 -24.61 -12.74
CA GLN A 386 0.41 -24.10 -13.57
C GLN A 386 -0.21 -22.83 -13.01
N ALA A 387 -0.27 -22.71 -11.67
CA ALA A 387 -0.69 -21.48 -11.01
C ALA A 387 0.23 -20.30 -11.34
N LEU A 388 1.56 -20.50 -11.37
CA LEU A 388 2.52 -19.47 -11.74
C LEU A 388 2.44 -19.10 -13.22
N ILE A 389 2.21 -20.07 -14.11
CA ILE A 389 2.03 -19.80 -15.55
C ILE A 389 0.78 -18.93 -15.75
N LEU A 390 -0.34 -19.28 -15.13
CA LEU A 390 -1.56 -18.46 -15.18
C LEU A 390 -1.30 -17.06 -14.61
N ALA A 391 -0.64 -16.95 -13.47
CA ALA A 391 -0.30 -15.68 -12.84
C ALA A 391 0.54 -14.79 -13.77
N ALA A 392 1.59 -15.34 -14.37
CA ALA A 392 2.44 -14.64 -15.34
C ALA A 392 1.65 -14.19 -16.58
N SER A 393 0.77 -15.06 -17.11
CA SER A 393 -0.10 -14.73 -18.26
C SER A 393 -1.03 -13.57 -17.92
N VAL A 394 -1.66 -13.57 -16.75
CA VAL A 394 -2.54 -12.48 -16.31
C VAL A 394 -1.77 -11.18 -16.16
N VAL A 395 -0.54 -11.21 -15.59
CA VAL A 395 0.31 -10.01 -15.47
C VAL A 395 0.78 -9.53 -16.84
N LEU A 396 1.01 -10.41 -17.82
CA LEU A 396 1.29 -10.00 -19.20
C LEU A 396 0.07 -9.30 -19.85
N VAL A 397 -1.15 -9.78 -19.62
CA VAL A 397 -2.37 -9.07 -20.06
C VAL A 397 -2.48 -7.71 -19.37
N ALA A 398 -2.12 -7.62 -18.09
CA ALA A 398 -2.01 -6.33 -17.39
C ALA A 398 -0.98 -5.40 -18.05
N ALA A 399 0.16 -5.95 -18.49
CA ALA A 399 1.18 -5.20 -19.21
C ALA A 399 0.67 -4.70 -20.58
N VAL A 400 -0.12 -5.51 -21.31
CA VAL A 400 -0.78 -5.06 -22.56
C VAL A 400 -1.73 -3.88 -22.27
N ALA A 401 -2.54 -3.94 -21.21
CA ALA A 401 -3.39 -2.82 -20.82
C ALA A 401 -2.57 -1.57 -20.46
N ALA A 402 -1.41 -1.73 -19.80
CA ALA A 402 -0.48 -0.64 -19.54
C ALA A 402 0.17 -0.08 -20.82
N ALA A 403 0.41 -0.93 -21.83
CA ALA A 403 0.87 -0.48 -23.15
C ALA A 403 -0.20 0.38 -23.86
N VAL A 404 -1.47 0.01 -23.76
CA VAL A 404 -2.59 0.82 -24.27
C VAL A 404 -2.66 2.17 -23.55
N LEU A 405 -2.39 2.21 -22.25
CA LEU A 405 -2.35 3.44 -21.47
C LEU A 405 -1.35 4.45 -22.04
N ARG A 406 -0.24 4.03 -22.67
CA ARG A 406 0.78 4.92 -23.25
C ARG A 406 0.28 5.71 -24.46
N ILE A 407 -0.74 5.21 -25.17
CA ILE A 407 -1.23 5.80 -26.42
C ILE A 407 -1.87 7.17 -26.13
N GLY A 408 -1.13 8.22 -26.50
CA GLY A 408 -1.58 9.61 -26.30
C GLY A 408 -1.80 10.01 -24.85
N PHE A 409 -1.04 9.40 -23.92
CA PHE A 409 -1.13 9.73 -22.49
C PHE A 409 -0.82 11.22 -22.22
N PRO A 410 -1.64 11.92 -21.44
CA PRO A 410 -1.45 13.33 -21.16
C PRO A 410 -0.31 13.53 -20.14
N HIS A 411 0.91 13.75 -20.62
CA HIS A 411 2.09 13.95 -19.76
C HIS A 411 2.02 15.27 -18.98
N HIS A 412 1.36 16.30 -19.55
CA HIS A 412 1.12 17.60 -18.93
C HIS A 412 -0.38 17.86 -18.86
N MET A 413 -0.96 17.76 -17.68
CA MET A 413 -2.30 18.28 -17.43
C MET A 413 -2.15 19.78 -17.28
N VAL A 414 -2.59 20.55 -18.28
CA VAL A 414 -2.68 22.01 -18.18
C VAL A 414 -3.83 22.28 -17.22
N VAL A 415 -3.52 22.70 -16.00
CA VAL A 415 -4.49 23.31 -15.12
C VAL A 415 -4.85 24.65 -15.74
N VAL A 416 -5.93 24.69 -16.53
CA VAL A 416 -6.54 25.93 -16.93
C VAL A 416 -7.11 26.56 -15.66
N ARG A 417 -6.28 27.34 -14.96
CA ARG A 417 -6.81 28.28 -13.98
C ARG A 417 -7.70 29.24 -14.77
N ALA A 418 -9.01 29.12 -14.60
CA ALA A 418 -9.93 30.16 -15.02
C ALA A 418 -9.49 31.43 -14.30
N THR A 419 -8.80 32.30 -15.01
CA THR A 419 -8.57 33.68 -14.58
C THR A 419 -9.95 34.29 -14.52
N ALA A 420 -10.48 34.47 -13.31
CA ALA A 420 -11.67 35.24 -13.10
C ALA A 420 -11.46 36.63 -13.78
N PRO A 421 -12.42 37.09 -14.58
CA PRO A 421 -12.29 38.39 -15.18
C PRO A 421 -12.12 39.44 -14.07
N VAL A 422 -11.01 40.18 -14.15
CA VAL A 422 -10.77 41.32 -13.27
C VAL A 422 -11.95 42.30 -13.47
N ARG A 423 -12.84 42.34 -12.50
CA ARG A 423 -13.88 43.41 -12.46
C ARG A 423 -13.12 44.73 -12.38
N GLN A 424 -13.13 45.48 -13.46
CA GLN A 424 -12.72 46.89 -13.42
C GLN A 424 -13.59 47.61 -12.38
N PRO A 425 -12.98 48.34 -11.44
CA PRO A 425 -13.75 49.17 -10.53
C PRO A 425 -14.55 50.18 -11.36
N ALA A 426 -15.84 50.34 -11.04
CA ALA A 426 -16.70 51.33 -11.66
C ALA A 426 -16.06 52.72 -11.47
N PRO A 427 -16.11 53.57 -12.49
CA PRO A 427 -15.61 54.93 -12.38
C PRO A 427 -16.34 55.66 -11.24
N THR A 428 -15.56 56.15 -10.28
CA THR A 428 -16.08 57.06 -9.24
C THR A 428 -16.58 58.32 -9.91
N GLU A 429 -17.91 58.54 -9.89
CA GLU A 429 -18.51 59.82 -10.20
C GLU A 429 -17.95 60.91 -9.26
N SER A 430 -17.18 61.82 -9.85
CA SER A 430 -16.69 63.02 -9.21
C SER A 430 -17.89 63.91 -8.87
N ALA A 431 -18.19 64.02 -7.60
CA ALA A 431 -19.07 65.09 -7.12
C ALA A 431 -18.32 66.46 -7.18
N ALA A 432 -18.41 67.08 -8.31
CA ALA A 432 -18.16 68.51 -8.44
C ALA A 432 -19.54 69.18 -8.68
N ASP A 433 -20.09 69.78 -7.71
CA ASP A 433 -20.72 71.11 -7.83
C ASP A 433 -21.62 71.40 -6.60
N ALA A 434 -21.17 72.26 -5.78
CA ALA A 434 -22.06 73.15 -4.99
C ALA A 434 -21.25 74.35 -4.46
N GLY A 435 -20.92 75.22 -5.37
CA GLY A 435 -20.44 76.54 -5.02
C GLY A 435 -21.62 77.53 -5.10
N SER A 436 -21.55 78.43 -4.15
CA SER A 436 -22.16 79.78 -4.20
C SER A 436 -23.69 79.90 -4.11
N HIS A 437 -24.18 80.41 -3.06
CA HIS A 437 -24.78 81.75 -2.95
C HIS A 437 -25.38 81.97 -1.54
N ARG A 438 -24.85 83.11 -0.94
CA ARG A 438 -25.44 84.01 0.09
C ARG A 438 -25.47 83.48 1.51
#